data_4e97e4911339d3d9ea1777f14283f22e
#
_entry.id   4e97e4911339d3d9ea1777f14283f22e
#
_cell.length_a   1.000
_cell.length_b   1.000
_cell.length_c   1.000
_cell.angle_alpha   90.00
_cell.angle_beta   90.00
_cell.angle_gamma   90.00
#
_symmetry.space_group_name_H-M   'P 1'
#
loop_
_entity.id
_entity.type
_entity.pdbx_description
1 polymer ?
#
loop_
_entity_poly.entity_id
_entity_poly.type
_entity_poly.pdbx_seq_one_letter_code
_entity_poly.pdbx_strand_id
1 'polypeptide(L)'
;MAKFTLYIRATSIKITPGIEASVPLDPLIEMLTYEDEFAEQTKTLGYIYDEADDAIYFHKGVDINYVVKLLGECKVVNQMYDKYLPMKFEYEEIVGPRDDDQRDVINFIAGLKHFAENRNARQLFLVKKPGFGKTYCSGVGMCLWKTKTLIITHRDALRTQWINSLYNMSGMSSREVHEITSSEELYDIATGKFDAKYDVYLITHATFRAGMKRIGSMILAQNITKNLGIGLKIIDEAHLEFRDTILMDCVFNVYRNLYLTATDGRSQKEENHIFRHVFSNAVYYKPSAFLNDNLPKKWVNYITMAVNTHVLPNIYKYRIAGGKGMNPASYGKWVIKNDKKNTHFKCCTELVRSMYMEDSHAKVIIFMPLIELCQDCAFWINKHLSRDKTFPYDLTIRTINSSNSKRENELNKRADVIVTTIASAGTGTDIPGITDIICCSPYCSKISAEQIFGRIRYIPKQCHYYDIYDTSVPMDKFWLKARFRKFKVLAKSITHLSWSEDN
;
A
#
# COMPACT_ATOMS: atom_id res chain seq x y z
N MET A 1 -25.45 35.32 19.23
CA MET A 1 -24.20 34.53 19.33
C MET A 1 -24.25 33.47 18.27
N ALA A 2 -23.16 33.22 17.56
CA ALA A 2 -23.11 32.17 16.54
C ALA A 2 -23.47 30.81 17.18
N LYS A 3 -24.37 30.06 16.53
CA LYS A 3 -24.85 28.76 17.00
C LYS A 3 -23.75 27.69 16.91
N PHE A 4 -22.91 27.76 15.90
CA PHE A 4 -21.88 26.77 15.62
C PHE A 4 -20.49 27.38 15.72
N THR A 5 -19.51 26.56 16.13
CA THR A 5 -18.09 26.89 16.05
C THR A 5 -17.38 25.93 15.10
N LEU A 6 -16.72 26.49 14.11
CA LEU A 6 -15.95 25.77 13.09
C LEU A 6 -14.47 25.97 13.35
N TYR A 7 -13.77 24.88 13.65
CA TYR A 7 -12.31 24.89 13.90
C TYR A 7 -11.59 24.42 12.65
N ILE A 8 -10.73 25.28 12.09
CA ILE A 8 -9.87 24.94 10.94
C ILE A 8 -8.58 24.34 11.47
N ARG A 9 -8.30 23.10 11.10
CA ARG A 9 -7.12 22.33 11.48
C ARG A 9 -6.22 22.07 10.27
N ALA A 10 -5.07 21.43 10.45
CA ALA A 10 -4.14 21.18 9.35
C ALA A 10 -4.73 20.29 8.24
N THR A 11 -5.41 19.20 8.62
CA THR A 11 -5.97 18.18 7.72
C THR A 11 -7.48 18.00 7.86
N SER A 12 -8.13 18.67 8.80
CA SER A 12 -9.56 18.51 9.09
C SER A 12 -10.24 19.82 9.46
N ILE A 13 -11.56 19.79 9.44
CA ILE A 13 -12.47 20.80 9.96
C ILE A 13 -13.27 20.13 11.07
N LYS A 14 -13.26 20.72 12.27
CA LYS A 14 -14.10 20.28 13.40
C LYS A 14 -15.25 21.26 13.60
N ILE A 15 -16.46 20.76 13.82
CA ILE A 15 -17.68 21.58 14.03
C ILE A 15 -18.34 21.14 15.32
N THR A 16 -18.68 22.11 16.18
CA THR A 16 -19.39 21.91 17.44
C THR A 16 -20.53 22.92 17.60
N PRO A 17 -21.69 22.55 18.20
CA PRO A 17 -22.10 21.17 18.57
C PRO A 17 -22.37 20.32 17.33
N GLY A 18 -21.99 19.04 17.39
CA GLY A 18 -22.03 18.13 16.24
C GLY A 18 -23.44 17.64 15.92
N ILE A 19 -24.20 17.28 16.94
CA ILE A 19 -25.58 16.78 16.80
C ILE A 19 -26.48 17.81 16.08
N GLU A 20 -26.41 19.06 16.48
CA GLU A 20 -27.21 20.12 15.87
C GLU A 20 -26.69 20.51 14.48
N ALA A 21 -25.39 20.34 14.23
CA ALA A 21 -24.78 20.61 12.95
C ALA A 21 -25.07 19.53 11.90
N SER A 22 -25.37 18.29 12.31
CA SER A 22 -25.62 17.17 11.39
C SER A 22 -26.79 17.46 10.46
N VAL A 23 -27.88 18.04 10.94
CA VAL A 23 -29.09 18.32 10.16
C VAL A 23 -28.81 19.28 8.98
N PRO A 24 -28.23 20.48 9.17
CA PRO A 24 -27.90 21.35 8.05
C PRO A 24 -26.76 20.81 7.17
N LEU A 25 -25.92 19.89 7.66
CA LEU A 25 -24.82 19.28 6.92
C LEU A 25 -25.18 17.98 6.20
N ASP A 26 -26.42 17.53 6.29
CA ASP A 26 -26.93 16.29 5.68
C ASP A 26 -26.53 16.16 4.19
N PRO A 27 -26.69 17.20 3.32
CA PRO A 27 -26.27 17.10 1.92
C PRO A 27 -24.77 16.82 1.73
N LEU A 28 -23.93 17.30 2.66
CA LEU A 28 -22.48 17.05 2.64
C LEU A 28 -22.16 15.64 3.17
N ILE A 29 -22.88 15.21 4.20
CA ILE A 29 -22.77 13.88 4.81
C ILE A 29 -23.12 12.80 3.76
N GLU A 30 -24.23 12.95 3.04
CA GLU A 30 -24.62 12.05 1.95
C GLU A 30 -23.56 11.95 0.86
N MET A 31 -23.00 13.07 0.44
CA MET A 31 -21.93 13.11 -0.58
C MET A 31 -20.66 12.37 -0.13
N LEU A 32 -20.40 12.28 1.16
CA LEU A 32 -19.22 11.64 1.76
C LEU A 32 -19.52 10.23 2.31
N THR A 33 -20.73 9.75 2.07
CA THR A 33 -21.19 8.41 2.46
C THR A 33 -21.26 7.54 1.20
N TYR A 34 -20.91 6.28 1.35
CA TYR A 34 -20.91 5.31 0.28
C TYR A 34 -21.56 4.02 0.76
N GLU A 35 -22.48 3.50 -0.05
CA GLU A 35 -23.10 2.21 0.18
C GLU A 35 -22.31 1.12 -0.54
N ASP A 36 -21.78 0.17 0.20
CA ASP A 36 -21.14 -1.00 -0.36
C ASP A 36 -22.22 -2.06 -0.65
N GLU A 37 -22.72 -2.08 -1.88
CA GLU A 37 -23.76 -3.03 -2.33
C GLU A 37 -23.35 -4.49 -2.12
N PHE A 38 -22.03 -4.79 -2.01
CA PHE A 38 -21.53 -6.14 -1.83
C PHE A 38 -21.42 -6.56 -0.36
N ALA A 39 -21.30 -5.62 0.55
CA ALA A 39 -21.17 -5.88 1.99
C ALA A 39 -22.47 -5.61 2.75
N GLU A 40 -23.52 -5.15 2.08
CA GLU A 40 -24.78 -4.70 2.69
C GLU A 40 -24.57 -3.70 3.85
N GLN A 41 -23.52 -2.90 3.75
CA GLN A 41 -23.13 -1.94 4.79
C GLN A 41 -22.92 -0.55 4.20
N THR A 42 -23.53 0.43 4.83
CA THR A 42 -23.23 1.83 4.57
C THR A 42 -21.86 2.18 5.12
N LYS A 43 -20.95 2.59 4.27
CA LYS A 43 -19.59 3.02 4.66
C LYS A 43 -19.49 4.53 4.60
N THR A 44 -19.34 5.13 5.74
CA THR A 44 -19.01 6.55 5.88
C THR A 44 -17.53 6.76 5.67
N LEU A 45 -17.12 7.43 4.61
CA LEU A 45 -15.71 7.56 4.24
C LEU A 45 -15.13 8.95 4.41
N GLY A 46 -15.93 10.00 4.43
CA GLY A 46 -15.42 11.37 4.36
C GLY A 46 -15.58 12.20 5.61
N TYR A 47 -16.28 11.71 6.64
CA TYR A 47 -16.50 12.40 7.89
C TYR A 47 -16.52 11.47 9.09
N ILE A 48 -16.41 12.02 10.29
CA ILE A 48 -16.45 11.29 11.55
C ILE A 48 -17.31 12.09 12.53
N TYR A 49 -18.24 11.40 13.19
CA TYR A 49 -18.98 11.94 14.31
C TYR A 49 -18.39 11.40 15.62
N ASP A 50 -18.04 12.29 16.53
CA ASP A 50 -17.58 11.98 17.88
C ASP A 50 -18.66 12.36 18.87
N GLU A 51 -19.35 11.35 19.39
CA GLU A 51 -20.44 11.53 20.38
C GLU A 51 -19.90 12.10 21.69
N ALA A 52 -18.70 11.69 22.10
CA ALA A 52 -18.12 12.13 23.37
C ALA A 52 -17.75 13.62 23.41
N ASP A 53 -17.39 14.18 22.25
CA ASP A 53 -17.02 15.60 22.08
C ASP A 53 -18.17 16.41 21.46
N ASP A 54 -19.30 15.79 21.15
CA ASP A 54 -20.38 16.35 20.35
C ASP A 54 -19.85 17.16 19.15
N ALA A 55 -19.07 16.50 18.32
CA ALA A 55 -18.39 17.13 17.22
C ALA A 55 -18.48 16.31 15.92
N ILE A 56 -18.60 17.01 14.79
CA ILE A 56 -18.41 16.43 13.47
C ILE A 56 -17.07 16.88 12.92
N TYR A 57 -16.33 15.92 12.38
CA TYR A 57 -15.06 16.15 11.71
C TYR A 57 -15.17 15.84 10.23
N PHE A 58 -14.75 16.76 9.38
CA PHE A 58 -14.58 16.56 7.94
C PHE A 58 -13.12 16.68 7.59
N HIS A 59 -12.68 15.97 6.55
CA HIS A 59 -11.36 16.20 5.99
C HIS A 59 -11.30 17.59 5.34
N LYS A 60 -10.13 18.23 5.36
CA LYS A 60 -9.94 19.60 4.87
C LYS A 60 -10.14 19.78 3.36
N GLY A 61 -10.26 18.70 2.58
CA GLY A 61 -10.68 18.74 1.19
C GLY A 61 -12.12 19.24 0.98
N VAL A 62 -12.94 19.24 2.02
CA VAL A 62 -14.28 19.84 2.00
C VAL A 62 -14.18 21.35 1.89
N ASP A 63 -14.98 21.94 1.02
CA ASP A 63 -15.04 23.42 0.86
C ASP A 63 -15.61 24.07 2.12
N ILE A 64 -14.79 24.85 2.81
CA ILE A 64 -15.15 25.56 4.03
C ILE A 64 -16.30 26.55 3.77
N ASN A 65 -16.32 27.21 2.62
CA ASN A 65 -17.37 28.17 2.29
C ASN A 65 -18.70 27.48 2.11
N TYR A 66 -18.71 26.26 1.56
CA TYR A 66 -19.90 25.45 1.45
C TYR A 66 -20.42 25.01 2.82
N VAL A 67 -19.53 24.60 3.74
CA VAL A 67 -19.87 24.28 5.13
C VAL A 67 -20.49 25.50 5.84
N VAL A 68 -19.85 26.67 5.74
CA VAL A 68 -20.36 27.92 6.32
C VAL A 68 -21.72 28.28 5.73
N LYS A 69 -21.93 28.11 4.43
CA LYS A 69 -23.22 28.36 3.78
C LYS A 69 -24.33 27.44 4.31
N LEU A 70 -24.03 26.18 4.57
CA LEU A 70 -25.00 25.22 5.14
C LEU A 70 -25.34 25.51 6.60
N LEU A 71 -24.33 25.88 7.40
CA LEU A 71 -24.50 26.14 8.83
C LEU A 71 -25.11 27.52 9.13
N GLY A 72 -24.99 28.47 8.22
CA GLY A 72 -25.36 29.87 8.47
C GLY A 72 -24.33 30.59 9.34
N GLU A 73 -24.79 31.35 10.36
CA GLU A 73 -23.89 32.08 11.25
C GLU A 73 -23.05 31.13 12.10
N CYS A 74 -21.75 31.08 11.84
CA CYS A 74 -20.80 30.30 12.64
C CYS A 74 -19.56 31.11 13.04
N LYS A 75 -18.98 30.78 14.18
CA LYS A 75 -17.69 31.29 14.63
C LYS A 75 -16.59 30.44 14.01
N VAL A 76 -15.69 31.06 13.25
CA VAL A 76 -14.53 30.36 12.65
C VAL A 76 -13.30 30.58 13.54
N VAL A 77 -12.66 29.50 13.93
CA VAL A 77 -11.47 29.48 14.79
C VAL A 77 -10.34 28.74 14.07
N ASN A 78 -9.19 29.42 13.92
CA ASN A 78 -7.99 28.75 13.41
C ASN A 78 -7.35 27.94 14.56
N GLN A 79 -7.32 26.62 14.41
CA GLN A 79 -6.76 25.66 15.39
C GLN A 79 -5.59 24.89 14.80
N MET A 80 -4.93 25.40 13.78
CA MET A 80 -3.76 24.75 13.23
C MET A 80 -2.63 24.68 14.26
N TYR A 81 -2.19 23.45 14.52
CA TYR A 81 -1.09 23.21 15.45
C TYR A 81 0.25 23.48 14.76
N ASP A 82 1.04 24.39 15.32
CA ASP A 82 2.34 24.84 14.81
C ASP A 82 3.50 24.61 15.82
N LYS A 83 3.16 24.09 17.02
CA LYS A 83 4.14 23.83 18.09
C LYS A 83 4.65 22.39 17.99
N TYR A 84 5.62 22.17 17.14
CA TYR A 84 6.32 20.89 16.99
C TYR A 84 7.77 21.00 17.46
N LEU A 85 8.40 19.85 17.70
CA LEU A 85 9.80 19.80 18.12
C LEU A 85 10.70 19.51 16.92
N PRO A 86 11.88 20.15 16.88
CA PRO A 86 12.88 19.80 15.89
C PRO A 86 13.39 18.37 16.11
N MET A 87 13.83 17.75 15.04
CA MET A 87 14.61 16.53 15.08
C MET A 87 16.00 16.84 15.65
N LYS A 88 16.47 16.03 16.58
CA LYS A 88 17.81 16.17 17.17
C LYS A 88 18.88 15.49 16.32
N PHE A 89 18.48 14.49 15.55
CA PHE A 89 19.37 13.77 14.66
C PHE A 89 19.91 14.67 13.56
N GLU A 90 21.24 14.71 13.40
CA GLU A 90 21.91 15.42 12.31
C GLU A 90 22.08 14.46 11.13
N TYR A 91 21.43 14.80 10.02
CA TYR A 91 21.46 13.98 8.82
C TYR A 91 22.73 14.24 8.01
N GLU A 92 23.44 13.16 7.69
CA GLU A 92 24.49 13.12 6.69
C GLU A 92 24.07 12.19 5.55
N GLU A 93 24.35 12.57 4.30
CA GLU A 93 24.03 11.76 3.14
C GLU A 93 24.97 10.55 3.04
N ILE A 94 24.52 9.38 3.52
CA ILE A 94 25.26 8.11 3.41
C ILE A 94 25.05 7.49 2.05
N VAL A 95 23.81 7.52 1.56
CA VAL A 95 23.40 7.00 0.25
C VAL A 95 22.73 8.11 -0.53
N GLY A 96 23.34 8.53 -1.64
CA GLY A 96 22.77 9.55 -2.52
C GLY A 96 21.56 9.05 -3.32
N PRO A 97 20.75 9.98 -3.88
CA PRO A 97 19.66 9.63 -4.78
C PRO A 97 20.19 8.92 -6.02
N ARG A 98 19.51 7.87 -6.45
CA ARG A 98 19.87 7.05 -7.61
C ARG A 98 19.88 7.83 -8.94
N ASP A 99 18.98 8.80 -9.05
CA ASP A 99 18.74 9.58 -10.25
C ASP A 99 18.17 10.96 -9.92
N ASP A 100 18.07 11.82 -10.93
CA ASP A 100 17.55 13.18 -10.76
C ASP A 100 16.05 13.21 -10.42
N ASP A 101 15.27 12.21 -10.81
CA ASP A 101 13.85 12.11 -10.44
C ASP A 101 13.68 11.86 -8.93
N GLN A 102 14.53 11.02 -8.33
CA GLN A 102 14.57 10.87 -6.87
C GLN A 102 15.01 12.17 -6.17
N ARG A 103 16.02 12.85 -6.71
CA ARG A 103 16.49 14.15 -6.18
C ARG A 103 15.41 15.21 -6.24
N ASP A 104 14.64 15.25 -7.33
CA ASP A 104 13.53 16.18 -7.50
C ASP A 104 12.40 15.91 -6.49
N VAL A 105 12.06 14.63 -6.28
CA VAL A 105 11.08 14.23 -5.25
C VAL A 105 11.54 14.60 -3.84
N ILE A 106 12.81 14.42 -3.52
CA ILE A 106 13.38 14.86 -2.22
C ILE A 106 13.23 16.37 -2.05
N ASN A 107 13.57 17.16 -3.08
CA ASN A 107 13.39 18.62 -3.06
C ASN A 107 11.91 19.02 -2.88
N PHE A 108 10.98 18.30 -3.55
CA PHE A 108 9.54 18.50 -3.37
C PHE A 108 9.11 18.28 -1.92
N ILE A 109 9.52 17.17 -1.30
CA ILE A 109 9.16 16.84 0.07
C ILE A 109 9.78 17.85 1.04
N ALA A 110 11.04 18.19 0.88
CA ALA A 110 11.74 19.12 1.75
C ALA A 110 11.38 20.61 1.50
N GLY A 111 10.70 20.92 0.40
CA GLY A 111 10.41 22.31 0.00
C GLY A 111 11.68 23.06 -0.36
N LEU A 112 12.53 22.47 -1.17
CA LEU A 112 13.82 23.03 -1.60
C LEU A 112 13.80 23.40 -3.10
N LYS A 113 14.75 24.25 -3.50
CA LYS A 113 14.92 24.71 -4.88
C LYS A 113 13.61 25.27 -5.45
N HIS A 114 13.19 24.83 -6.64
CA HIS A 114 11.96 25.27 -7.30
C HIS A 114 10.66 24.84 -6.60
N PHE A 115 10.74 24.01 -5.55
CA PHE A 115 9.62 23.68 -4.67
C PHE A 115 9.62 24.49 -3.36
N ALA A 116 10.32 25.61 -3.28
CA ALA A 116 10.40 26.43 -2.07
C ALA A 116 9.02 26.91 -1.56
N GLU A 117 8.04 27.10 -2.46
CA GLU A 117 6.64 27.41 -2.13
C GLU A 117 5.97 26.32 -1.30
N ASN A 118 6.38 25.05 -1.49
CA ASN A 118 5.83 23.91 -0.76
C ASN A 118 6.23 23.89 0.72
N ARG A 119 7.16 24.73 1.16
CA ARG A 119 7.53 24.84 2.59
C ARG A 119 6.33 25.07 3.49
N ASN A 120 5.36 25.84 3.01
CA ASN A 120 4.15 26.17 3.75
C ASN A 120 2.98 25.21 3.45
N ALA A 121 3.15 24.27 2.53
CA ALA A 121 2.11 23.30 2.20
C ALA A 121 1.86 22.36 3.39
N ARG A 122 0.59 22.25 3.78
CA ARG A 122 0.15 21.40 4.91
C ARG A 122 -0.05 19.94 4.50
N GLN A 123 -0.32 19.71 3.23
CA GLN A 123 -0.59 18.39 2.66
C GLN A 123 0.19 18.23 1.36
N LEU A 124 1.06 17.23 1.31
CA LEU A 124 1.81 16.83 0.13
C LEU A 124 1.38 15.44 -0.30
N PHE A 125 1.20 15.23 -1.59
CA PHE A 125 0.78 13.94 -2.13
C PHE A 125 1.77 13.46 -3.19
N LEU A 126 2.39 12.30 -2.95
CA LEU A 126 3.39 11.70 -3.83
C LEU A 126 2.83 10.42 -4.46
N VAL A 127 2.57 10.47 -5.75
CA VAL A 127 2.19 9.31 -6.55
C VAL A 127 3.39 8.84 -7.36
N LYS A 128 3.99 7.72 -6.98
CA LYS A 128 5.12 7.10 -7.70
C LYS A 128 4.99 5.59 -7.70
N LYS A 129 5.34 4.96 -8.81
CA LYS A 129 5.26 3.51 -9.01
C LYS A 129 6.00 2.72 -7.91
N PRO A 130 5.62 1.45 -7.67
CA PRO A 130 6.42 0.56 -6.84
C PRO A 130 7.87 0.48 -7.34
N GLY A 131 8.83 0.34 -6.43
CA GLY A 131 10.25 0.29 -6.78
C GLY A 131 10.91 1.64 -7.11
N PHE A 132 10.15 2.75 -7.15
CA PHE A 132 10.71 4.09 -7.32
C PHE A 132 11.68 4.49 -6.20
N GLY A 133 11.44 4.02 -4.98
CA GLY A 133 12.18 4.44 -3.78
C GLY A 133 11.45 5.50 -2.98
N LYS A 134 10.09 5.47 -2.96
CA LYS A 134 9.26 6.39 -2.15
C LYS A 134 9.74 6.48 -0.70
N THR A 135 10.01 5.33 -0.07
CA THR A 135 10.51 5.23 1.31
C THR A 135 11.84 5.97 1.49
N TYR A 136 12.78 5.76 0.56
CA TYR A 136 14.06 6.45 0.53
C TYR A 136 13.87 7.98 0.42
N CYS A 137 13.18 8.43 -0.64
CA CYS A 137 12.99 9.86 -0.87
C CYS A 137 12.26 10.56 0.28
N SER A 138 11.28 9.87 0.88
CA SER A 138 10.51 10.42 2.01
C SER A 138 11.34 10.48 3.29
N GLY A 139 12.17 9.48 3.55
CA GLY A 139 13.07 9.49 4.69
C GLY A 139 14.14 10.57 4.59
N VAL A 140 14.79 10.73 3.42
CA VAL A 140 15.73 11.83 3.19
C VAL A 140 15.03 13.19 3.29
N GLY A 141 13.87 13.34 2.63
CA GLY A 141 13.08 14.57 2.69
C GLY A 141 12.65 14.95 4.11
N MET A 142 12.29 13.95 4.93
CA MET A 142 11.97 14.10 6.35
C MET A 142 13.19 14.62 7.14
N CYS A 143 14.37 14.03 6.95
CA CYS A 143 15.60 14.46 7.59
C CYS A 143 15.98 15.91 7.22
N LEU A 144 15.81 16.29 5.95
CA LEU A 144 16.04 17.65 5.48
C LEU A 144 15.00 18.66 6.02
N TRP A 145 13.78 18.20 6.31
CA TRP A 145 12.74 19.00 6.95
C TRP A 145 13.02 19.22 8.45
N LYS A 146 13.85 18.39 9.08
CA LYS A 146 14.35 18.51 10.47
C LYS A 146 13.25 18.64 11.54
N THR A 147 12.21 17.83 11.47
CA THR A 147 11.19 17.81 12.53
C THR A 147 10.83 16.39 12.97
N LYS A 148 10.41 16.23 14.23
CA LYS A 148 9.95 14.92 14.73
C LYS A 148 8.82 14.40 13.85
N THR A 149 8.92 13.13 13.50
CA THR A 149 8.05 12.53 12.46
C THR A 149 7.33 11.31 12.97
N LEU A 150 6.04 11.19 12.59
CA LEU A 150 5.23 9.99 12.75
C LEU A 150 5.02 9.32 11.39
N ILE A 151 5.47 8.08 11.24
CA ILE A 151 5.30 7.28 10.03
C ILE A 151 4.23 6.22 10.30
N ILE A 152 3.24 6.16 9.41
CA ILE A 152 2.11 5.25 9.50
C ILE A 152 2.17 4.26 8.35
N THR A 153 2.16 2.98 8.67
CA THR A 153 2.26 1.90 7.68
C THR A 153 1.06 0.97 7.74
N HIS A 154 0.72 0.37 6.60
CA HIS A 154 -0.41 -0.56 6.53
C HIS A 154 -0.16 -1.87 7.29
N ARG A 155 1.09 -2.37 7.31
CA ARG A 155 1.47 -3.67 7.89
C ARG A 155 2.81 -3.62 8.62
N ASP A 156 3.01 -4.55 9.55
CA ASP A 156 4.28 -4.72 10.28
C ASP A 156 5.49 -4.92 9.36
N ALA A 157 5.33 -5.67 8.26
CA ALA A 157 6.42 -5.88 7.30
C ALA A 157 6.90 -4.56 6.67
N LEU A 158 5.99 -3.64 6.36
CA LEU A 158 6.33 -2.29 5.87
C LEU A 158 6.99 -1.45 6.95
N ARG A 159 6.53 -1.55 8.20
CA ARG A 159 7.15 -0.87 9.34
C ARG A 159 8.61 -1.30 9.50
N THR A 160 8.89 -2.61 9.47
CA THR A 160 10.27 -3.15 9.51
C THR A 160 11.09 -2.66 8.29
N GLN A 161 10.50 -2.61 7.12
CA GLN A 161 11.17 -2.09 5.92
C GLN A 161 11.53 -0.60 6.07
N TRP A 162 10.65 0.21 6.64
CA TRP A 162 10.92 1.62 6.92
C TRP A 162 12.10 1.79 7.87
N ILE A 163 12.13 1.03 8.97
CA ILE A 163 13.21 1.08 9.96
C ILE A 163 14.55 0.74 9.31
N ASN A 164 14.62 -0.39 8.59
CA ASN A 164 15.83 -0.79 7.88
C ASN A 164 16.26 0.26 6.86
N SER A 165 15.31 0.88 6.17
CA SER A 165 15.60 1.95 5.20
C SER A 165 16.17 3.18 5.89
N LEU A 166 15.60 3.61 7.02
CA LEU A 166 16.09 4.74 7.81
C LEU A 166 17.52 4.50 8.30
N TYR A 167 17.80 3.31 8.83
CA TYR A 167 19.14 2.95 9.29
C TYR A 167 20.16 2.99 8.14
N ASN A 168 19.82 2.40 7.01
CA ASN A 168 20.74 2.29 5.88
C ASN A 168 21.01 3.62 5.17
N MET A 169 20.00 4.51 5.04
CA MET A 169 20.14 5.75 4.27
C MET A 169 20.62 6.94 5.07
N SER A 170 20.38 6.95 6.38
CA SER A 170 20.69 8.10 7.25
C SER A 170 21.60 7.79 8.43
N GLY A 171 21.85 6.52 8.72
CA GLY A 171 22.62 6.13 9.92
C GLY A 171 21.83 6.28 11.23
N MET A 172 20.52 6.56 11.18
CA MET A 172 19.68 6.50 12.37
C MET A 172 19.77 5.12 13.02
N SER A 173 19.56 5.06 14.33
CA SER A 173 19.56 3.84 15.12
C SER A 173 18.29 3.72 15.96
N SER A 174 18.24 2.70 16.80
CA SER A 174 17.16 2.54 17.80
C SER A 174 17.14 3.65 18.88
N ARG A 175 18.11 4.55 18.88
CA ARG A 175 18.11 5.73 19.76
C ARG A 175 17.23 6.85 19.22
N GLU A 176 17.10 6.94 17.89
CA GLU A 176 16.35 7.97 17.20
C GLU A 176 14.98 7.48 16.74
N VAL A 177 14.85 6.14 16.50
CA VAL A 177 13.64 5.55 15.88
C VAL A 177 12.94 4.63 16.87
N HIS A 178 11.64 4.82 17.05
CA HIS A 178 10.81 4.05 17.97
C HIS A 178 9.58 3.44 17.28
N GLU A 179 9.29 2.18 17.61
CA GLU A 179 8.11 1.45 17.13
C GLU A 179 7.01 1.45 18.18
N ILE A 180 5.88 2.08 17.89
CA ILE A 180 4.66 1.97 18.70
C ILE A 180 3.97 0.67 18.33
N THR A 181 4.00 -0.31 19.23
CA THR A 181 3.58 -1.70 18.92
C THR A 181 2.30 -2.13 19.61
N SER A 182 1.84 -1.41 20.63
CA SER A 182 0.66 -1.79 21.42
C SER A 182 -0.34 -0.66 21.60
N SER A 183 -1.59 -1.03 21.87
CA SER A 183 -2.66 -0.09 22.21
C SER A 183 -2.45 0.55 23.59
N GLU A 184 -1.73 -0.14 24.49
CA GLU A 184 -1.39 0.36 25.82
C GLU A 184 -0.38 1.49 25.74
N GLU A 185 0.68 1.28 24.99
CA GLU A 185 1.70 2.29 24.72
C GLU A 185 1.08 3.55 24.07
N LEU A 186 0.17 3.37 23.11
CA LEU A 186 -0.53 4.50 22.49
C LEU A 186 -1.42 5.25 23.49
N TYR A 187 -2.04 4.55 24.45
CA TYR A 187 -2.77 5.15 25.56
C TYR A 187 -1.84 5.94 26.50
N ASP A 188 -0.67 5.39 26.83
CA ASP A 188 0.32 6.07 27.67
C ASP A 188 0.86 7.34 26.98
N ILE A 189 1.07 7.29 25.68
CA ILE A 189 1.41 8.48 24.88
C ILE A 189 0.29 9.52 24.97
N ALA A 190 -0.97 9.13 24.75
CA ALA A 190 -2.11 10.04 24.79
C ALA A 190 -2.30 10.70 26.17
N THR A 191 -2.00 9.97 27.25
CA THR A 191 -2.10 10.44 28.65
C THR A 191 -0.83 11.16 29.16
N GLY A 192 0.23 11.25 28.34
CA GLY A 192 1.48 11.92 28.70
C GLY A 192 2.38 11.14 29.63
N LYS A 193 2.20 9.83 29.78
CA LYS A 193 3.02 8.94 30.62
C LYS A 193 4.26 8.41 29.88
N PHE A 194 4.29 8.56 28.56
CA PHE A 194 5.39 8.05 27.71
C PHE A 194 6.53 9.05 27.60
N ASP A 195 7.78 8.57 27.68
CA ASP A 195 8.99 9.38 27.47
C ASP A 195 9.26 9.62 25.97
N ALA A 196 8.87 10.77 25.46
CA ALA A 196 8.91 11.15 24.05
C ALA A 196 10.31 11.62 23.59
N LYS A 197 11.35 10.82 23.79
CA LYS A 197 12.76 11.19 23.49
C LYS A 197 13.18 10.96 22.04
N TYR A 198 12.46 10.16 21.26
CA TYR A 198 12.83 9.77 19.90
C TYR A 198 12.49 10.87 18.87
N ASP A 199 13.13 10.78 17.70
CA ASP A 199 12.92 11.70 16.59
C ASP A 199 11.91 11.18 15.57
N VAL A 200 11.85 9.85 15.41
CA VAL A 200 10.93 9.19 14.47
C VAL A 200 10.14 8.11 15.21
N TYR A 201 8.84 8.13 15.02
CA TYR A 201 7.90 7.15 15.55
C TYR A 201 7.22 6.41 14.40
N LEU A 202 7.08 5.10 14.53
CA LEU A 202 6.38 4.27 13.55
C LEU A 202 5.20 3.56 14.20
N ILE A 203 4.06 3.56 13.51
CA ILE A 203 2.84 2.88 13.94
C ILE A 203 2.15 2.20 12.75
N THR A 204 1.45 1.11 12.98
CA THR A 204 0.57 0.51 11.95
C THR A 204 -0.87 0.99 12.10
N HIS A 205 -1.65 0.94 11.01
CA HIS A 205 -3.10 1.19 11.06
C HIS A 205 -3.80 0.29 12.09
N ALA A 206 -3.39 -0.98 12.18
CA ALA A 206 -3.96 -1.92 13.15
C ALA A 206 -3.71 -1.49 14.61
N THR A 207 -2.47 -1.08 14.92
CA THR A 207 -2.11 -0.59 16.27
C THR A 207 -2.88 0.71 16.59
N PHE A 208 -3.00 1.61 15.60
CA PHE A 208 -3.78 2.83 15.77
C PHE A 208 -5.25 2.54 16.07
N ARG A 209 -5.92 1.66 15.30
CA ARG A 209 -7.32 1.27 15.56
C ARG A 209 -7.51 0.68 16.96
N ALA A 210 -6.62 -0.22 17.36
CA ALA A 210 -6.66 -0.82 18.71
C ALA A 210 -6.46 0.24 19.80
N GLY A 211 -5.54 1.18 19.58
CA GLY A 211 -5.30 2.30 20.49
C GLY A 211 -6.48 3.25 20.58
N MET A 212 -7.11 3.64 19.47
CA MET A 212 -8.32 4.48 19.46
C MET A 212 -9.47 3.83 20.23
N LYS A 213 -9.67 2.51 20.06
CA LYS A 213 -10.66 1.76 20.81
C LYS A 213 -10.37 1.77 22.32
N ARG A 214 -9.12 1.70 22.74
CA ARG A 214 -8.69 1.74 24.15
C ARG A 214 -8.80 3.15 24.73
N ILE A 215 -8.42 4.17 23.98
CA ILE A 215 -8.48 5.58 24.39
C ILE A 215 -9.92 6.06 24.54
N GLY A 216 -10.83 5.64 23.65
CA GLY A 216 -12.27 5.92 23.73
C GLY A 216 -12.66 7.38 23.53
N SER A 217 -11.73 8.29 23.22
CA SER A 217 -11.96 9.73 23.07
C SER A 217 -11.05 10.32 22.00
N MET A 218 -11.62 11.03 21.03
CA MET A 218 -10.84 11.75 20.02
C MET A 218 -10.06 12.93 20.63
N ILE A 219 -10.62 13.61 21.63
CA ILE A 219 -9.92 14.69 22.32
C ILE A 219 -8.64 14.18 22.98
N LEU A 220 -8.74 13.07 23.71
CA LEU A 220 -7.57 12.48 24.35
C LEU A 220 -6.55 11.97 23.32
N ALA A 221 -7.01 11.37 22.25
CA ALA A 221 -6.15 10.88 21.17
C ALA A 221 -5.39 12.01 20.44
N GLN A 222 -5.95 13.23 20.38
CA GLN A 222 -5.27 14.39 19.80
C GLN A 222 -3.98 14.75 20.54
N ASN A 223 -3.83 14.38 21.80
CA ASN A 223 -2.63 14.62 22.58
C ASN A 223 -1.44 13.75 22.11
N ILE A 224 -1.69 12.67 21.37
CA ILE A 224 -0.62 11.77 20.90
C ILE A 224 0.46 12.57 20.14
N THR A 225 0.07 13.31 19.11
CA THR A 225 1.02 14.08 18.29
C THR A 225 1.63 15.25 19.05
N LYS A 226 0.88 15.87 19.96
CA LYS A 226 1.37 16.94 20.84
C LYS A 226 2.39 16.41 21.84
N ASN A 227 2.12 15.29 22.51
CA ASN A 227 3.01 14.71 23.52
C ASN A 227 4.30 14.17 22.90
N LEU A 228 4.23 13.66 21.66
CA LEU A 228 5.40 13.24 20.88
C LEU A 228 6.15 14.42 20.24
N GLY A 229 5.55 15.61 20.15
CA GLY A 229 6.13 16.79 19.49
C GLY A 229 6.19 16.67 17.97
N ILE A 230 5.26 15.95 17.34
CA ILE A 230 5.27 15.64 15.90
C ILE A 230 4.97 16.87 15.04
N GLY A 231 5.84 17.15 14.07
CA GLY A 231 5.63 18.20 13.06
C GLY A 231 5.35 17.65 11.66
N LEU A 232 5.76 16.40 11.37
CA LEU A 232 5.51 15.73 10.10
C LEU A 232 4.82 14.39 10.33
N LYS A 233 3.77 14.11 9.57
CA LYS A 233 3.13 12.80 9.49
C LYS A 233 3.28 12.25 8.07
N ILE A 234 3.75 11.02 7.95
CA ILE A 234 3.89 10.30 6.68
C ILE A 234 2.95 9.11 6.71
N ILE A 235 2.05 9.01 5.73
CA ILE A 235 1.16 7.84 5.55
C ILE A 235 1.61 7.09 4.30
N ASP A 236 2.13 5.88 4.51
CA ASP A 236 2.55 5.02 3.41
C ASP A 236 1.37 4.21 2.89
N GLU A 237 1.28 4.09 1.54
CA GLU A 237 0.17 3.47 0.82
C GLU A 237 -1.21 4.06 1.22
N ALA A 238 -1.30 5.39 1.22
CA ALA A 238 -2.50 6.15 1.66
C ALA A 238 -3.81 5.76 0.96
N HIS A 239 -3.75 5.03 -0.16
CA HIS A 239 -4.92 4.46 -0.84
C HIS A 239 -5.44 3.18 -0.16
N LEU A 240 -4.63 2.53 0.69
CA LEU A 240 -5.09 1.42 1.52
C LEU A 240 -5.68 1.98 2.83
N GLU A 241 -6.58 1.23 3.46
CA GLU A 241 -7.19 1.65 4.75
C GLU A 241 -7.64 3.13 4.76
N PHE A 242 -8.33 3.54 3.69
CA PHE A 242 -8.68 4.94 3.43
C PHE A 242 -9.47 5.58 4.57
N ARG A 243 -10.40 4.82 5.20
CA ARG A 243 -11.16 5.29 6.37
C ARG A 243 -10.25 5.61 7.56
N ASP A 244 -9.24 4.78 7.81
CA ASP A 244 -8.30 5.03 8.90
C ASP A 244 -7.43 6.26 8.62
N THR A 245 -7.05 6.47 7.35
CA THR A 245 -6.33 7.66 6.94
C THR A 245 -7.13 8.92 7.26
N ILE A 246 -8.43 8.93 6.95
CA ILE A 246 -9.31 10.05 7.30
C ILE A 246 -9.44 10.20 8.82
N LEU A 247 -9.62 9.11 9.56
CA LEU A 247 -9.68 9.14 11.02
C LEU A 247 -8.40 9.75 11.60
N MET A 248 -7.24 9.33 11.14
CA MET A 248 -5.96 9.89 11.57
C MET A 248 -5.83 11.37 11.24
N ASP A 249 -6.33 11.81 10.09
CA ASP A 249 -6.34 13.22 9.69
C ASP A 249 -7.30 14.06 10.53
N CYS A 250 -8.39 13.46 11.00
CA CYS A 250 -9.32 14.09 11.93
C CYS A 250 -8.78 14.14 13.38
N VAL A 251 -8.04 13.10 13.81
CA VAL A 251 -7.44 13.04 15.15
C VAL A 251 -6.16 13.88 15.21
N PHE A 252 -5.23 13.64 14.32
CA PHE A 252 -3.88 14.20 14.37
C PHE A 252 -3.80 15.57 13.68
N ASN A 253 -3.70 16.62 14.47
CA ASN A 253 -3.52 17.98 13.96
C ASN A 253 -2.03 18.31 13.79
N VAL A 254 -1.37 17.68 12.81
CA VAL A 254 0.07 17.80 12.56
C VAL A 254 0.36 18.91 11.55
N TYR A 255 1.44 19.64 11.75
CA TYR A 255 1.81 20.81 10.91
C TYR A 255 1.87 20.42 9.43
N ARG A 256 2.53 19.30 9.09
CA ARG A 256 2.73 18.85 7.70
C ARG A 256 2.40 17.38 7.54
N ASN A 257 1.78 17.04 6.42
CA ASN A 257 1.33 15.68 6.13
C ASN A 257 1.79 15.28 4.73
N LEU A 258 2.41 14.10 4.63
CA LEU A 258 2.88 13.51 3.38
C LEU A 258 2.17 12.19 3.15
N TYR A 259 1.46 12.10 2.04
CA TYR A 259 0.76 10.89 1.61
C TYR A 259 1.51 10.23 0.47
N LEU A 260 1.88 8.97 0.64
CA LEU A 260 2.59 8.16 -0.34
C LEU A 260 1.67 7.12 -0.93
N THR A 261 1.70 6.95 -2.23
CA THR A 261 0.92 5.92 -2.92
C THR A 261 1.56 5.51 -4.23
N ALA A 262 1.26 4.28 -4.65
CA ALA A 262 1.60 3.82 -5.99
C ALA A 262 0.51 4.14 -7.03
N THR A 263 -0.70 4.50 -6.58
CA THR A 263 -1.88 4.68 -7.43
C THR A 263 -2.58 5.99 -7.13
N ASP A 264 -3.01 6.68 -8.18
CA ASP A 264 -3.80 7.91 -8.09
C ASP A 264 -5.30 7.57 -8.04
N GLY A 265 -5.77 7.05 -6.91
CA GLY A 265 -7.19 6.81 -6.67
C GLY A 265 -7.54 5.42 -6.15
N ARG A 266 -8.85 5.15 -6.13
CA ARG A 266 -9.48 3.92 -5.64
C ARG A 266 -10.08 3.10 -6.79
N SER A 267 -10.28 1.80 -6.55
CA SER A 267 -10.80 0.88 -7.57
C SER A 267 -12.30 1.06 -7.85
N GLN A 268 -13.07 1.37 -6.81
CA GLN A 268 -14.50 1.64 -6.92
C GLN A 268 -14.72 3.10 -7.25
N LYS A 269 -15.67 3.38 -8.14
CA LYS A 269 -15.88 4.72 -8.70
C LYS A 269 -16.35 5.73 -7.66
N GLU A 270 -17.29 5.32 -6.81
CA GLU A 270 -17.88 6.12 -5.74
C GLU A 270 -16.83 6.44 -4.67
N GLU A 271 -16.12 5.42 -4.20
CA GLU A 271 -15.03 5.57 -3.24
C GLU A 271 -13.89 6.44 -3.81
N ASN A 272 -13.61 6.32 -5.11
CA ASN A 272 -12.62 7.16 -5.78
C ASN A 272 -13.06 8.63 -5.88
N HIS A 273 -14.35 8.89 -6.03
CA HIS A 273 -14.88 10.25 -5.99
C HIS A 273 -14.62 10.90 -4.63
N ILE A 274 -14.93 10.20 -3.53
CA ILE A 274 -14.67 10.66 -2.17
C ILE A 274 -13.17 10.85 -1.93
N PHE A 275 -12.33 9.91 -2.39
CA PHE A 275 -10.88 9.99 -2.26
C PHE A 275 -10.33 11.27 -2.91
N ARG A 276 -10.72 11.58 -4.13
CA ARG A 276 -10.30 12.79 -4.84
C ARG A 276 -10.78 14.06 -4.16
N HIS A 277 -11.98 14.03 -3.60
CA HIS A 277 -12.54 15.16 -2.87
C HIS A 277 -11.77 15.42 -1.58
N VAL A 278 -11.50 14.37 -0.80
CA VAL A 278 -10.75 14.43 0.46
C VAL A 278 -9.34 15.02 0.27
N PHE A 279 -8.64 14.63 -0.81
CA PHE A 279 -7.28 15.11 -1.09
C PHE A 279 -7.19 16.26 -2.10
N SER A 280 -8.31 16.94 -2.40
CA SER A 280 -8.34 18.04 -3.39
C SER A 280 -7.42 19.22 -3.04
N ASN A 281 -7.17 19.48 -1.76
CA ASN A 281 -6.31 20.55 -1.28
C ASN A 281 -4.84 20.13 -1.06
N ALA A 282 -4.50 18.87 -1.37
CA ALA A 282 -3.12 18.42 -1.29
C ALA A 282 -2.30 18.93 -2.49
N VAL A 283 -1.06 19.29 -2.25
CA VAL A 283 -0.11 19.63 -3.31
C VAL A 283 0.45 18.31 -3.87
N TYR A 284 0.08 18.00 -5.09
CA TYR A 284 0.57 16.82 -5.78
C TYR A 284 1.94 17.05 -6.40
N TYR A 285 2.84 16.10 -6.23
CA TYR A 285 4.12 16.14 -6.93
C TYR A 285 3.90 16.14 -8.45
N LYS A 286 4.50 17.12 -9.10
CA LYS A 286 4.65 17.17 -10.55
C LYS A 286 6.14 17.27 -10.86
N PRO A 287 6.67 16.47 -11.80
CA PRO A 287 8.07 16.56 -12.20
C PRO A 287 8.42 17.99 -12.59
N SER A 288 9.62 18.45 -12.25
CA SER A 288 10.11 19.74 -12.71
C SER A 288 10.24 19.74 -14.24
N ALA A 289 10.06 20.91 -14.87
CA ALA A 289 10.17 21.06 -16.32
C ALA A 289 11.57 20.71 -16.87
N PHE A 290 12.57 20.54 -16.00
CA PHE A 290 13.94 20.16 -16.34
C PHE A 290 14.17 18.63 -16.37
N LEU A 291 13.22 17.85 -15.82
CA LEU A 291 13.24 16.40 -15.97
C LEU A 291 12.68 16.06 -17.34
N ASN A 292 13.55 15.67 -18.26
CA ASN A 292 13.10 15.05 -19.48
C ASN A 292 12.18 13.88 -19.13
N ASP A 293 10.96 13.87 -19.70
CA ASP A 293 10.04 12.74 -19.66
C ASP A 293 10.69 11.52 -20.36
N ASN A 294 11.69 10.95 -19.72
CA ASN A 294 12.13 9.61 -20.05
C ASN A 294 10.96 8.70 -19.69
N LEU A 295 10.16 8.36 -20.68
CA LEU A 295 9.15 7.31 -20.59
C LEU A 295 9.79 6.13 -19.83
N PRO A 296 9.16 5.62 -18.78
CA PRO A 296 9.74 4.57 -17.97
C PRO A 296 10.17 3.43 -18.88
N LYS A 297 11.48 3.10 -18.87
CA LYS A 297 12.03 2.00 -19.68
C LYS A 297 11.21 0.76 -19.38
N LYS A 298 10.61 0.18 -20.40
CA LYS A 298 9.88 -1.08 -20.30
C LYS A 298 10.92 -2.19 -20.37
N TRP A 299 11.01 -3.03 -19.34
CA TRP A 299 12.03 -4.09 -19.26
C TRP A 299 11.46 -5.49 -19.05
N VAL A 300 10.16 -5.62 -18.75
CA VAL A 300 9.54 -6.91 -18.47
C VAL A 300 8.74 -7.39 -19.68
N ASN A 301 8.98 -8.61 -20.11
CA ASN A 301 8.17 -9.29 -21.13
C ASN A 301 6.94 -9.91 -20.42
N TYR A 302 5.76 -9.56 -20.88
CA TYR A 302 4.50 -10.11 -20.36
C TYR A 302 4.05 -11.28 -21.24
N ILE A 303 3.90 -12.45 -20.62
CA ILE A 303 3.55 -13.69 -21.30
C ILE A 303 2.27 -14.22 -20.71
N THR A 304 1.23 -14.35 -21.50
CA THR A 304 0.02 -15.08 -21.07
C THR A 304 0.20 -16.56 -21.40
N MET A 305 0.01 -17.42 -20.42
CA MET A 305 0.16 -18.86 -20.54
C MET A 305 -1.18 -19.55 -20.35
N ALA A 306 -1.76 -20.07 -21.41
CA ALA A 306 -2.98 -20.82 -21.38
C ALA A 306 -2.71 -22.25 -20.86
N VAL A 307 -3.44 -22.67 -19.86
CA VAL A 307 -3.47 -24.08 -19.40
C VAL A 307 -4.90 -24.61 -19.52
N ASN A 308 -5.07 -25.92 -19.46
CA ASN A 308 -6.39 -26.56 -19.45
C ASN A 308 -6.43 -27.70 -18.43
N THR A 309 -7.03 -27.44 -17.28
CA THR A 309 -7.19 -28.46 -16.23
C THR A 309 -8.31 -29.45 -16.53
N HIS A 310 -9.18 -29.15 -17.50
CA HIS A 310 -10.43 -29.88 -17.72
C HIS A 310 -11.36 -29.93 -16.50
N VAL A 311 -11.08 -29.15 -15.46
CA VAL A 311 -11.96 -29.01 -14.31
C VAL A 311 -13.07 -28.04 -14.68
N LEU A 312 -14.32 -28.55 -14.69
CA LEU A 312 -15.52 -27.75 -14.90
C LEU A 312 -16.15 -27.38 -13.54
N PRO A 313 -15.67 -26.36 -12.86
CA PRO A 313 -16.21 -26.02 -11.57
C PRO A 313 -17.61 -25.44 -11.72
N ASN A 314 -18.48 -25.76 -10.76
CA ASN A 314 -19.78 -25.13 -10.67
C ASN A 314 -19.59 -23.62 -10.45
N ILE A 315 -20.02 -22.79 -11.40
CA ILE A 315 -19.87 -21.32 -11.42
C ILE A 315 -20.31 -20.68 -10.10
N TYR A 316 -21.32 -21.24 -9.43
CA TYR A 316 -21.84 -20.71 -8.17
C TYR A 316 -20.91 -20.89 -6.97
N LYS A 317 -19.95 -21.82 -7.02
CA LYS A 317 -19.05 -22.12 -5.89
C LYS A 317 -17.85 -21.17 -5.77
N TYR A 318 -17.50 -20.44 -6.80
CA TYR A 318 -16.37 -19.50 -6.78
C TYR A 318 -16.75 -18.04 -7.04
N ARG A 319 -18.03 -17.74 -7.20
CA ARG A 319 -18.51 -16.35 -7.16
C ARG A 319 -18.46 -15.82 -5.72
N ILE A 320 -18.05 -14.56 -5.57
CA ILE A 320 -18.33 -13.82 -4.35
C ILE A 320 -19.85 -13.70 -4.25
N ALA A 321 -20.44 -14.01 -3.12
CA ALA A 321 -21.88 -13.90 -2.89
C ALA A 321 -22.34 -12.47 -3.29
N GLY A 322 -23.33 -12.39 -4.19
CA GLY A 322 -23.86 -11.12 -4.68
C GLY A 322 -23.03 -10.40 -5.76
N GLY A 323 -21.82 -10.87 -6.14
CA GLY A 323 -20.90 -10.14 -7.00
C GLY A 323 -20.54 -10.80 -8.34
N LYS A 324 -20.05 -10.00 -9.28
CA LYS A 324 -19.47 -10.43 -10.56
C LYS A 324 -18.00 -10.89 -10.43
N GLY A 325 -17.46 -10.95 -9.20
CA GLY A 325 -16.08 -11.29 -8.92
C GLY A 325 -15.88 -12.76 -8.59
N MET A 326 -14.69 -13.30 -8.87
CA MET A 326 -14.24 -14.62 -8.41
C MET A 326 -13.37 -14.46 -7.16
N ASN A 327 -13.55 -15.32 -6.18
CA ASN A 327 -12.66 -15.37 -5.03
C ASN A 327 -11.43 -16.20 -5.39
N PRO A 328 -10.20 -15.67 -5.35
CA PRO A 328 -8.98 -16.43 -5.63
C PRO A 328 -8.83 -17.69 -4.78
N ALA A 329 -9.21 -17.63 -3.50
CA ALA A 329 -9.18 -18.80 -2.61
C ALA A 329 -10.15 -19.89 -3.07
N SER A 330 -11.34 -19.51 -3.55
CA SER A 330 -12.30 -20.47 -4.12
C SER A 330 -11.78 -21.10 -5.41
N TYR A 331 -11.09 -20.34 -6.26
CA TYR A 331 -10.41 -20.86 -7.44
C TYR A 331 -9.37 -21.93 -7.05
N GLY A 332 -8.50 -21.61 -6.11
CA GLY A 332 -7.52 -22.57 -5.60
C GLY A 332 -8.16 -23.87 -5.10
N LYS A 333 -9.22 -23.74 -4.28
CA LYS A 333 -9.93 -24.89 -3.70
C LYS A 333 -10.66 -25.73 -4.74
N TRP A 334 -11.34 -25.11 -5.70
CA TRP A 334 -12.24 -25.82 -6.61
C TRP A 334 -11.62 -26.15 -7.96
N VAL A 335 -10.60 -25.44 -8.40
CA VAL A 335 -9.91 -25.71 -9.68
C VAL A 335 -8.58 -26.40 -9.42
N ILE A 336 -7.61 -25.73 -8.81
CA ILE A 336 -6.24 -26.27 -8.69
C ILE A 336 -6.20 -27.54 -7.84
N LYS A 337 -6.88 -27.59 -6.69
CA LYS A 337 -6.93 -28.81 -5.84
C LYS A 337 -7.66 -29.97 -6.48
N ASN A 338 -8.61 -29.71 -7.37
CA ASN A 338 -9.34 -30.80 -8.06
C ASN A 338 -8.72 -31.20 -9.40
N ASP A 339 -7.65 -30.55 -9.81
CA ASP A 339 -6.89 -30.91 -10.99
C ASP A 339 -6.02 -32.15 -10.73
N LYS A 340 -6.55 -33.31 -11.08
CA LYS A 340 -5.87 -34.59 -10.90
C LYS A 340 -4.56 -34.72 -11.72
N LYS A 341 -4.39 -33.91 -12.76
CA LYS A 341 -3.20 -33.90 -13.61
C LYS A 341 -2.11 -32.99 -13.05
N ASN A 342 -2.41 -32.19 -12.03
CA ASN A 342 -1.50 -31.17 -11.47
C ASN A 342 -0.96 -30.18 -12.52
N THR A 343 -1.79 -29.80 -13.48
CA THR A 343 -1.45 -28.98 -14.64
C THR A 343 -0.70 -27.72 -14.28
N HIS A 344 -1.18 -26.98 -13.26
CA HIS A 344 -0.52 -25.75 -12.81
C HIS A 344 0.87 -26.05 -12.23
N PHE A 345 1.04 -27.11 -11.45
CA PHE A 345 2.34 -27.45 -10.85
C PHE A 345 3.35 -27.93 -11.89
N LYS A 346 2.90 -28.70 -12.87
CA LYS A 346 3.73 -29.12 -14.01
C LYS A 346 4.17 -27.92 -14.83
N CYS A 347 3.23 -27.06 -15.22
CA CYS A 347 3.54 -25.84 -15.95
C CYS A 347 4.54 -24.95 -15.18
N CYS A 348 4.35 -24.74 -13.87
CA CYS A 348 5.31 -23.98 -13.05
C CYS A 348 6.70 -24.65 -13.03
N THR A 349 6.76 -25.98 -12.95
CA THR A 349 8.02 -26.72 -12.92
C THR A 349 8.81 -26.54 -14.22
N GLU A 350 8.15 -26.67 -15.36
CA GLU A 350 8.76 -26.47 -16.67
C GLU A 350 9.22 -25.03 -16.90
N LEU A 351 8.41 -24.07 -16.48
CA LEU A 351 8.80 -22.66 -16.55
C LEU A 351 10.03 -22.37 -15.68
N VAL A 352 10.07 -22.84 -14.44
CA VAL A 352 11.24 -22.71 -13.56
C VAL A 352 12.45 -23.37 -14.20
N ARG A 353 12.29 -24.59 -14.70
CA ARG A 353 13.36 -25.31 -15.42
C ARG A 353 13.90 -24.49 -16.58
N SER A 354 13.05 -24.00 -17.46
CA SER A 354 13.43 -23.20 -18.63
C SER A 354 14.19 -21.94 -18.22
N MET A 355 13.67 -21.19 -17.22
CA MET A 355 14.30 -19.97 -16.73
C MET A 355 15.74 -20.22 -16.24
N TYR A 356 15.97 -21.28 -15.47
CA TYR A 356 17.30 -21.60 -14.96
C TYR A 356 18.24 -22.19 -16.02
N MET A 357 17.70 -22.83 -17.05
CA MET A 357 18.51 -23.24 -18.21
C MET A 357 18.95 -22.03 -19.05
N GLU A 358 18.19 -20.92 -19.04
CA GLU A 358 18.55 -19.67 -19.72
C GLU A 358 19.46 -18.78 -18.85
N ASP A 359 19.17 -18.64 -17.57
CA ASP A 359 19.95 -17.85 -16.60
C ASP A 359 20.06 -18.57 -15.26
N SER A 360 21.22 -19.12 -14.97
CA SER A 360 21.51 -19.81 -13.70
C SER A 360 21.36 -18.93 -12.44
N HIS A 361 21.27 -17.61 -12.62
CA HIS A 361 21.06 -16.62 -11.56
C HIS A 361 19.65 -16.03 -11.59
N ALA A 362 18.69 -16.71 -12.22
CA ALA A 362 17.30 -16.33 -12.17
C ALA A 362 16.80 -16.35 -10.72
N LYS A 363 15.90 -15.45 -10.38
CA LYS A 363 15.18 -15.45 -9.12
C LYS A 363 13.70 -15.37 -9.39
N VAL A 364 13.01 -16.46 -9.08
CA VAL A 364 11.61 -16.67 -9.47
C VAL A 364 10.68 -16.50 -8.29
N ILE A 365 9.58 -15.79 -8.48
CA ILE A 365 8.46 -15.76 -7.53
C ILE A 365 7.20 -16.35 -8.17
N ILE A 366 6.56 -17.27 -7.48
CA ILE A 366 5.34 -17.95 -7.93
C ILE A 366 4.19 -17.56 -7.01
N PHE A 367 3.13 -17.00 -7.57
CA PHE A 367 1.92 -16.64 -6.82
C PHE A 367 0.85 -17.70 -6.95
N MET A 368 0.49 -18.33 -5.81
CA MET A 368 -0.61 -19.27 -5.67
C MET A 368 -1.79 -18.63 -4.93
N PRO A 369 -3.04 -19.09 -5.17
CA PRO A 369 -4.21 -18.49 -4.52
C PRO A 369 -4.41 -18.88 -3.05
N LEU A 370 -3.75 -19.92 -2.54
CA LEU A 370 -3.86 -20.44 -1.18
C LEU A 370 -2.48 -20.78 -0.60
N ILE A 371 -2.31 -20.60 0.72
CA ILE A 371 -1.07 -20.95 1.43
C ILE A 371 -0.74 -22.45 1.28
N GLU A 372 -1.72 -23.31 1.41
CA GLU A 372 -1.56 -24.75 1.22
C GLU A 372 -1.03 -25.09 -0.19
N LEU A 373 -1.59 -24.46 -1.22
CA LEU A 373 -1.11 -24.64 -2.60
C LEU A 373 0.31 -24.09 -2.80
N CYS A 374 0.76 -23.12 -2.00
CA CYS A 374 2.16 -22.69 -2.03
C CYS A 374 3.08 -23.81 -1.55
N GLN A 375 2.71 -24.50 -0.48
CA GLN A 375 3.48 -25.62 0.07
C GLN A 375 3.50 -26.81 -0.91
N ASP A 376 2.34 -27.17 -1.44
CA ASP A 376 2.21 -28.25 -2.42
C ASP A 376 3.02 -27.98 -3.69
N CYS A 377 2.95 -26.76 -4.23
CA CYS A 377 3.69 -26.36 -5.40
C CYS A 377 5.20 -26.37 -5.16
N ALA A 378 5.66 -25.82 -4.03
CA ALA A 378 7.08 -25.82 -3.67
C ALA A 378 7.63 -27.25 -3.53
N PHE A 379 6.88 -28.13 -2.84
CA PHE A 379 7.21 -29.55 -2.72
C PHE A 379 7.24 -30.25 -4.08
N TRP A 380 6.25 -29.98 -4.94
CA TRP A 380 6.15 -30.56 -6.27
C TRP A 380 7.36 -30.19 -7.14
N ILE A 381 7.67 -28.90 -7.23
CA ILE A 381 8.80 -28.41 -8.04
C ILE A 381 10.12 -29.02 -7.55
N ASN A 382 10.35 -28.98 -6.23
CA ASN A 382 11.56 -29.55 -5.63
C ASN A 382 11.71 -31.04 -5.96
N LYS A 383 10.63 -31.82 -5.78
CA LYS A 383 10.60 -33.26 -6.05
C LYS A 383 10.91 -33.58 -7.51
N HIS A 384 10.41 -32.81 -8.47
CA HIS A 384 10.56 -33.12 -9.89
C HIS A 384 11.91 -32.65 -10.42
N LEU A 385 12.36 -31.44 -10.05
CA LEU A 385 13.67 -30.94 -10.47
C LEU A 385 14.83 -31.73 -9.87
N SER A 386 14.74 -32.15 -8.60
CA SER A 386 15.79 -32.99 -7.97
C SER A 386 15.91 -34.40 -8.56
N ARG A 387 14.91 -34.86 -9.30
CA ARG A 387 14.92 -36.17 -9.99
C ARG A 387 15.27 -36.07 -11.47
N ASP A 388 15.25 -34.86 -12.00
CA ASP A 388 15.60 -34.63 -13.41
C ASP A 388 17.12 -34.62 -13.56
N LYS A 389 17.68 -35.71 -14.06
CA LYS A 389 19.13 -35.86 -14.31
C LYS A 389 19.67 -34.88 -15.35
N THR A 390 18.81 -34.26 -16.16
CA THR A 390 19.17 -33.28 -17.18
C THR A 390 19.18 -31.84 -16.65
N PHE A 391 18.70 -31.63 -15.42
CA PHE A 391 18.69 -30.34 -14.76
C PHE A 391 19.89 -30.21 -13.82
N PRO A 392 20.86 -29.32 -14.13
CA PRO A 392 22.17 -29.31 -13.45
C PRO A 392 22.19 -28.48 -12.16
N TYR A 393 21.08 -27.83 -11.76
CA TYR A 393 21.05 -26.89 -10.66
C TYR A 393 20.39 -27.46 -9.41
N ASP A 394 20.99 -27.19 -8.24
CA ASP A 394 20.37 -27.46 -6.94
C ASP A 394 19.73 -26.18 -6.41
N LEU A 395 18.40 -26.07 -6.58
CA LEU A 395 17.66 -24.85 -6.28
C LEU A 395 17.10 -24.87 -4.85
N THR A 396 17.26 -23.75 -4.15
CA THR A 396 16.55 -23.50 -2.90
C THR A 396 15.12 -23.03 -3.19
N ILE A 397 14.12 -23.87 -2.87
CA ILE A 397 12.71 -23.55 -3.07
C ILE A 397 12.06 -23.37 -1.70
N ARG A 398 11.48 -22.20 -1.43
CA ARG A 398 10.89 -21.86 -0.13
C ARG A 398 9.56 -21.15 -0.28
N THR A 399 8.77 -21.17 0.80
CA THR A 399 7.49 -20.46 0.86
C THR A 399 7.59 -19.22 1.75
N ILE A 400 6.91 -18.14 1.36
CA ILE A 400 6.70 -16.94 2.18
C ILE A 400 5.20 -16.79 2.40
N ASN A 401 4.75 -16.87 3.65
CA ASN A 401 3.34 -16.76 3.99
C ASN A 401 3.13 -16.42 5.48
N SER A 402 1.87 -16.20 5.87
CA SER A 402 1.52 -15.80 7.22
C SER A 402 1.63 -16.92 8.28
N SER A 403 1.79 -18.17 7.87
CA SER A 403 2.01 -19.29 8.81
C SER A 403 3.48 -19.45 9.23
N ASN A 404 4.41 -18.86 8.48
CA ASN A 404 5.83 -18.83 8.82
C ASN A 404 6.10 -17.72 9.85
N SER A 405 7.12 -17.91 10.68
CA SER A 405 7.62 -16.84 11.55
C SER A 405 8.22 -15.68 10.74
N LYS A 406 8.30 -14.48 11.33
CA LYS A 406 8.93 -13.32 10.67
C LYS A 406 10.37 -13.60 10.29
N ARG A 407 11.14 -14.25 11.17
CA ARG A 407 12.54 -14.64 10.94
C ARG A 407 12.67 -15.62 9.77
N GLU A 408 11.79 -16.60 9.71
CA GLU A 408 11.77 -17.59 8.63
C GLU A 408 11.44 -16.94 7.28
N ASN A 409 10.42 -16.08 7.24
CA ASN A 409 10.10 -15.34 6.02
C ASN A 409 11.25 -14.47 5.53
N GLU A 410 12.02 -13.82 6.43
CA GLU A 410 13.20 -13.04 6.05
C GLU A 410 14.32 -13.93 5.47
N LEU A 411 14.56 -15.11 6.04
CA LEU A 411 15.52 -16.07 5.50
C LEU A 411 15.07 -16.60 4.13
N ASN A 412 13.77 -16.89 3.98
CA ASN A 412 13.19 -17.43 2.77
C ASN A 412 13.23 -16.45 1.58
N LYS A 413 13.38 -15.14 1.81
CA LYS A 413 13.61 -14.16 0.74
C LYS A 413 14.91 -14.39 -0.05
N ARG A 414 15.84 -15.15 0.49
CA ARG A 414 17.11 -15.47 -0.16
C ARG A 414 17.01 -16.66 -1.12
N ALA A 415 15.91 -17.40 -1.08
CA ALA A 415 15.71 -18.57 -1.93
C ALA A 415 15.71 -18.20 -3.41
N ASP A 416 16.10 -19.17 -4.25
CA ASP A 416 16.11 -19.08 -5.69
C ASP A 416 14.68 -19.03 -6.25
N VAL A 417 13.81 -19.89 -5.73
CA VAL A 417 12.39 -19.92 -6.07
C VAL A 417 11.55 -19.69 -4.82
N ILE A 418 10.69 -18.70 -4.87
CA ILE A 418 9.80 -18.33 -3.77
C ILE A 418 8.37 -18.57 -4.18
N VAL A 419 7.65 -19.43 -3.43
CA VAL A 419 6.21 -19.67 -3.66
C VAL A 419 5.40 -19.01 -2.56
N THR A 420 4.43 -18.18 -2.93
CA THR A 420 3.71 -17.31 -2.00
C THR A 420 2.31 -16.98 -2.49
N THR A 421 1.51 -16.29 -1.66
CA THR A 421 0.23 -15.70 -2.09
C THR A 421 0.39 -14.21 -2.40
N ILE A 422 -0.52 -13.67 -3.22
CA ILE A 422 -0.55 -12.22 -3.49
C ILE A 422 -0.72 -11.44 -2.18
N ALA A 423 -1.52 -11.95 -1.24
CA ALA A 423 -1.72 -11.30 0.05
C ALA A 423 -0.45 -11.30 0.93
N SER A 424 0.39 -12.33 0.86
CA SER A 424 1.59 -12.46 1.68
C SER A 424 2.78 -11.68 1.14
N ALA A 425 3.01 -11.71 -0.16
CA ALA A 425 4.19 -11.09 -0.78
C ALA A 425 3.87 -10.21 -2.00
N GLY A 426 2.61 -10.14 -2.44
CA GLY A 426 2.18 -9.31 -3.57
C GLY A 426 2.23 -7.81 -3.29
N THR A 427 2.07 -7.41 -2.02
CA THR A 427 2.09 -6.00 -1.59
C THR A 427 2.97 -5.82 -0.36
N GLY A 428 3.82 -4.80 -0.34
CA GLY A 428 4.56 -4.38 0.86
C GLY A 428 5.77 -5.22 1.27
N THR A 429 6.01 -6.41 0.71
CA THR A 429 7.19 -7.22 1.03
C THR A 429 8.30 -6.94 0.02
N ASP A 430 9.46 -6.48 0.46
CA ASP A 430 10.61 -6.31 -0.44
C ASP A 430 11.38 -7.62 -0.58
N ILE A 431 11.47 -8.10 -1.83
CA ILE A 431 12.25 -9.28 -2.22
C ILE A 431 13.21 -8.82 -3.32
N PRO A 432 14.50 -8.65 -3.01
CA PRO A 432 15.46 -8.13 -3.99
C PRO A 432 15.80 -9.17 -5.06
N GLY A 433 16.10 -8.69 -6.24
CA GLY A 433 16.67 -9.49 -7.32
C GLY A 433 15.69 -10.35 -8.11
N ILE A 434 14.38 -10.18 -7.96
CA ILE A 434 13.39 -10.92 -8.75
C ILE A 434 13.59 -10.61 -10.25
N THR A 435 13.80 -11.66 -11.03
CA THR A 435 13.89 -11.62 -12.49
C THR A 435 12.57 -12.03 -13.13
N ASP A 436 11.90 -13.04 -12.56
CA ASP A 436 10.75 -13.67 -13.18
C ASP A 436 9.59 -13.85 -12.18
N ILE A 437 8.38 -13.70 -12.70
CA ILE A 437 7.13 -13.93 -11.96
C ILE A 437 6.28 -14.96 -12.70
N ILE A 438 5.76 -15.94 -11.97
CA ILE A 438 4.74 -16.86 -12.42
C ILE A 438 3.49 -16.62 -11.57
N CYS A 439 2.39 -16.22 -12.18
CA CYS A 439 1.15 -15.93 -11.49
C CYS A 439 0.05 -16.94 -11.84
N CYS A 440 -0.24 -17.85 -10.90
CA CYS A 440 -1.34 -18.81 -10.97
C CYS A 440 -2.58 -18.36 -10.19
N SER A 441 -2.51 -17.20 -9.55
CA SER A 441 -3.63 -16.67 -8.76
C SER A 441 -4.48 -15.73 -9.61
N PRO A 442 -5.75 -16.02 -9.87
CA PRO A 442 -6.60 -15.11 -10.63
C PRO A 442 -6.88 -13.84 -9.81
N TYR A 443 -6.78 -12.69 -10.45
CA TYR A 443 -7.15 -11.40 -9.88
C TYR A 443 -7.59 -10.43 -10.98
N CYS A 444 -8.41 -9.44 -10.63
CA CYS A 444 -8.91 -8.43 -11.57
C CYS A 444 -8.50 -6.99 -11.18
N SER A 445 -7.97 -6.78 -9.98
CA SER A 445 -7.56 -5.47 -9.50
C SER A 445 -6.41 -4.90 -10.31
N LYS A 446 -6.61 -3.71 -10.90
CA LYS A 446 -5.55 -2.96 -11.59
C LYS A 446 -4.40 -2.59 -10.65
N ILE A 447 -4.71 -2.28 -9.39
CA ILE A 447 -3.76 -1.92 -8.35
C ILE A 447 -2.87 -3.11 -8.02
N SER A 448 -3.46 -4.30 -7.80
CA SER A 448 -2.70 -5.53 -7.58
C SER A 448 -1.80 -5.87 -8.76
N ALA A 449 -2.28 -5.67 -10.00
CA ALA A 449 -1.49 -5.89 -11.20
C ALA A 449 -0.22 -5.01 -11.22
N GLU A 450 -0.34 -3.73 -10.95
CA GLU A 450 0.81 -2.80 -10.89
C GLU A 450 1.78 -3.15 -9.78
N GLN A 451 1.26 -3.50 -8.60
CA GLN A 451 2.08 -3.85 -7.44
C GLN A 451 2.86 -5.14 -7.66
N ILE A 452 2.23 -6.17 -8.23
CA ILE A 452 2.88 -7.45 -8.54
C ILE A 452 3.92 -7.25 -9.64
N PHE A 453 3.56 -6.56 -10.74
CA PHE A 453 4.47 -6.28 -11.84
C PHE A 453 5.67 -5.45 -11.40
N GLY A 454 5.47 -4.48 -10.52
CA GLY A 454 6.51 -3.64 -9.95
C GLY A 454 7.49 -4.37 -9.01
N ARG A 455 7.28 -5.67 -8.72
CA ARG A 455 8.25 -6.51 -8.00
C ARG A 455 9.49 -6.80 -8.83
N ILE A 456 9.35 -6.88 -10.13
CA ILE A 456 10.48 -6.96 -11.04
C ILE A 456 11.07 -5.56 -11.17
N ARG A 457 12.13 -5.29 -10.43
CA ARG A 457 12.87 -4.03 -10.53
C ARG A 457 13.71 -4.02 -11.81
N TYR A 458 14.02 -2.81 -12.31
CA TYR A 458 14.92 -2.71 -13.44
C TYR A 458 16.29 -3.32 -13.11
N ILE A 459 16.66 -4.31 -13.89
CA ILE A 459 17.99 -4.89 -13.92
C ILE A 459 18.39 -4.99 -15.41
N PRO A 460 19.70 -4.95 -15.75
CA PRO A 460 20.16 -5.04 -17.15
C PRO A 460 20.08 -6.48 -17.69
N LYS A 461 18.98 -7.17 -17.38
CA LYS A 461 18.67 -8.53 -17.84
C LYS A 461 17.26 -8.59 -18.42
N GLN A 462 16.99 -9.66 -19.14
CA GLN A 462 15.65 -9.97 -19.60
C GLN A 462 14.81 -10.49 -18.41
N CYS A 463 13.63 -9.93 -18.23
CA CYS A 463 12.72 -10.28 -17.13
C CYS A 463 11.37 -10.69 -17.70
N HIS A 464 10.71 -11.66 -17.05
CA HIS A 464 9.43 -12.18 -17.54
C HIS A 464 8.36 -12.17 -16.47
N TYR A 465 7.13 -11.92 -16.91
CA TYR A 465 5.92 -12.10 -16.13
C TYR A 465 4.99 -13.07 -16.85
N TYR A 466 4.86 -14.29 -16.33
CA TYR A 466 3.95 -15.31 -16.84
C TYR A 466 2.60 -15.21 -16.10
N ASP A 467 1.57 -14.88 -16.84
CA ASP A 467 0.19 -14.81 -16.36
C ASP A 467 -0.55 -16.09 -16.78
N ILE A 468 -0.62 -17.05 -15.87
CA ILE A 468 -1.24 -18.35 -16.13
C ILE A 468 -2.75 -18.21 -15.98
N TYR A 469 -3.51 -18.71 -16.96
CA TYR A 469 -4.94 -18.75 -16.92
C TYR A 469 -5.49 -20.07 -17.44
N ASP A 470 -6.58 -20.53 -16.84
CA ASP A 470 -7.22 -21.79 -17.20
C ASP A 470 -8.32 -21.58 -18.24
N THR A 471 -8.16 -22.20 -19.41
CA THR A 471 -9.13 -22.11 -20.51
C THR A 471 -10.43 -22.84 -20.24
N SER A 472 -10.43 -23.81 -19.30
CA SER A 472 -11.65 -24.50 -18.84
C SER A 472 -12.50 -23.65 -17.90
N VAL A 473 -11.97 -22.51 -17.40
CA VAL A 473 -12.66 -21.59 -16.48
C VAL A 473 -12.97 -20.27 -17.17
N PRO A 474 -14.20 -20.04 -17.67
CA PRO A 474 -14.54 -18.83 -18.45
C PRO A 474 -14.25 -17.52 -17.71
N MET A 475 -14.42 -17.48 -16.39
CA MET A 475 -14.18 -16.28 -15.58
C MET A 475 -12.69 -15.93 -15.53
N ASP A 476 -11.77 -16.89 -15.56
CA ASP A 476 -10.33 -16.61 -15.56
C ASP A 476 -9.91 -15.92 -16.86
N LYS A 477 -10.43 -16.35 -17.99
CA LYS A 477 -10.27 -15.71 -19.29
C LYS A 477 -10.83 -14.27 -19.31
N PHE A 478 -11.94 -14.03 -18.63
CA PHE A 478 -12.51 -12.68 -18.49
C PHE A 478 -11.58 -11.76 -17.68
N TRP A 479 -11.02 -12.26 -16.60
CA TRP A 479 -10.11 -11.48 -15.74
C TRP A 479 -8.74 -11.26 -16.37
N LEU A 480 -8.26 -12.23 -17.14
CA LEU A 480 -7.08 -12.05 -17.97
C LEU A 480 -7.23 -10.81 -18.87
N LYS A 481 -8.38 -10.64 -19.52
CA LYS A 481 -8.63 -9.45 -20.37
C LYS A 481 -8.52 -8.13 -19.60
N ALA A 482 -8.92 -8.11 -18.32
CA ALA A 482 -8.82 -6.94 -17.47
C ALA A 482 -7.35 -6.63 -17.12
N ARG A 483 -6.56 -7.65 -16.77
CA ARG A 483 -5.12 -7.54 -16.52
C ARG A 483 -4.34 -7.15 -17.77
N PHE A 484 -4.64 -7.78 -18.89
CA PHE A 484 -4.02 -7.54 -20.18
C PHE A 484 -4.05 -6.06 -20.60
N ARG A 485 -5.19 -5.38 -20.42
CA ARG A 485 -5.32 -3.95 -20.73
C ARG A 485 -4.29 -3.10 -19.99
N LYS A 486 -3.91 -3.50 -18.77
CA LYS A 486 -2.92 -2.80 -17.96
C LYS A 486 -1.50 -3.15 -18.40
N PHE A 487 -1.22 -4.43 -18.58
CA PHE A 487 0.10 -4.89 -18.97
C PHE A 487 0.51 -4.46 -20.38
N LYS A 488 -0.45 -4.27 -21.30
CA LYS A 488 -0.20 -3.69 -22.63
C LYS A 488 0.54 -2.34 -22.57
N VAL A 489 0.31 -1.56 -21.50
CA VAL A 489 0.98 -0.26 -21.31
C VAL A 489 2.35 -0.43 -20.62
N LEU A 490 2.48 -1.39 -19.72
CA LEU A 490 3.65 -1.55 -18.85
C LEU A 490 4.73 -2.44 -19.45
N ALA A 491 4.35 -3.44 -20.23
CA ALA A 491 5.27 -4.46 -20.74
C ALA A 491 6.14 -3.96 -21.90
N LYS A 492 7.37 -4.51 -21.98
CA LYS A 492 8.29 -4.34 -23.10
C LYS A 492 7.78 -5.06 -24.36
N SER A 493 7.35 -6.31 -24.16
CA SER A 493 6.75 -7.16 -25.20
C SER A 493 5.59 -7.94 -24.61
N ILE A 494 4.75 -8.47 -25.48
CA ILE A 494 3.61 -9.32 -25.11
C ILE A 494 3.65 -10.57 -25.98
N THR A 495 3.55 -11.73 -25.34
CA THR A 495 3.52 -13.04 -25.99
C THR A 495 2.36 -13.86 -25.45
N HIS A 496 1.76 -14.67 -26.29
CA HIS A 496 0.67 -15.58 -25.92
C HIS A 496 1.15 -17.01 -26.19
N LEU A 497 1.20 -17.81 -25.14
CA LEU A 497 1.61 -19.21 -25.19
C LEU A 497 0.49 -20.12 -24.66
N SER A 498 0.53 -21.37 -25.09
CA SER A 498 -0.31 -22.44 -24.54
C SER A 498 0.60 -23.56 -24.06
N TRP A 499 0.30 -24.04 -22.87
CA TRP A 499 1.00 -25.17 -22.29
C TRP A 499 0.14 -26.45 -22.43
N SER A 500 0.74 -27.53 -22.90
CA SER A 500 0.17 -28.88 -22.91
C SER A 500 1.25 -29.89 -22.51
N GLU A 501 0.84 -31.00 -21.93
CA GLU A 501 1.75 -32.04 -21.48
C GLU A 501 2.45 -32.78 -22.65
N ASP A 502 1.93 -32.61 -23.87
CA ASP A 502 2.39 -33.30 -25.10
C ASP A 502 3.33 -32.41 -25.95
N ASN A 503 3.67 -31.21 -25.51
CA ASN A 503 4.65 -30.29 -26.09
C ASN A 503 5.83 -30.16 -25.14
#